data_0448656de0c8eca2f13519310f93f4dc
#
_entry.id   0448656de0c8eca2f13519310f93f4dc
#
_cell.length_a   1.000
_cell.length_b   1.000
_cell.length_c   1.000
_cell.angle_alpha   90.00
_cell.angle_beta   90.00
_cell.angle_gamma   90.00
#
_symmetry.space_group_name_H-M   'P 1'
#
loop_
_entity.id
_entity.type
_entity.pdbx_description
1 polymer ?
#
loop_
_entity_poly.entity_id
_entity_poly.type
_entity_poly.pdbx_seq_one_letter_code
_entity_poly.pdbx_strand_id
1 'polypeptide(L)'
;MKDRIKEYLKEKGRVTVNDLAQALGMDGSKDFRELIKTLSLMERKHQIRFEEDGSLTLDQKKKHEITLKGTFHAHKNGFGFVSLEGEEDDLFVGKNDVNYAIDGDTVEIVIKKVADRQKGTAAEAKIIDILEHSLTTVVGQIVLDEEKPKYAGYIRSKNQKISQPIYVKKPAIQLDGTEVLKVFIDKYPSKKHDFFVASVLDVVGHSTDAGIDVLEVLESMDIVSEFPEAVLKEAESVPDAPSEKDMEGRLDLRDQITFTIDGADAKDLDDAVHIKPLKNGNIELGVHIADVSYYVTEGSALDKEALNRATSVYVTDRVVPMLPERLSNGICSLNPQVDRLTQSAIMEIDKNGRVRNYTITQTVIKTSFRMTYSDVNDILAGDEEKRREYKKIVPSIELMAKLHETLESMRIKRGALNFDTNEAKILVDKKGKPVDIVLRHRGVAERMIESFMLIANETVAEHFSKLDLPFIYRIHEEPKAEKVQKFIDYASSFGLRVYGTASEISQEALQDIMRAVEGEPYADVLSMMLLRSMQQARYSEHNHGHYGLAADYYTHFTSPIRRYPDLLVHRMIRDYGRSKEVAAHFEQVIPEIATQSSNRERRAIEAEREVEAMKKA
;
A
#
# COMPACT_ATOMS: atom_id res chain seq x y z
N MET A 1 39.46 39.05 30.87
CA MET A 1 39.83 39.58 29.55
C MET A 1 38.80 39.18 28.48
N LYS A 2 38.58 37.91 28.22
CA LYS A 2 37.66 37.47 27.13
C LYS A 2 36.25 38.03 27.25
N ASP A 3 35.68 38.10 28.42
CA ASP A 3 34.33 38.61 28.65
C ASP A 3 34.25 40.13 28.41
N ARG A 4 35.27 40.88 28.80
CA ARG A 4 35.38 42.33 28.53
C ARG A 4 35.52 42.60 27.02
N ILE A 5 36.26 41.76 26.28
CA ILE A 5 36.37 41.86 24.80
C ILE A 5 34.99 41.61 24.15
N LYS A 6 34.26 40.56 24.57
CA LYS A 6 32.93 40.25 24.07
C LYS A 6 31.92 41.35 24.37
N GLU A 7 31.96 41.92 25.56
CA GLU A 7 31.06 42.98 25.97
C GLU A 7 31.30 44.25 25.17
N TYR A 8 32.56 44.62 24.93
CA TYR A 8 32.92 45.75 24.11
C TYR A 8 32.54 45.57 22.65
N LEU A 9 32.77 44.38 22.07
CA LEU A 9 32.35 44.04 20.73
C LEU A 9 30.82 43.97 20.59
N LYS A 10 30.08 43.60 21.62
CA LYS A 10 28.60 43.67 21.62
C LYS A 10 28.09 45.10 21.53
N GLU A 11 28.77 46.02 22.27
CA GLU A 11 28.36 47.41 22.30
C GLU A 11 28.73 48.17 21.01
N LYS A 12 29.93 47.96 20.49
CA LYS A 12 30.48 48.74 19.35
C LYS A 12 30.30 48.05 17.98
N GLY A 13 29.97 46.78 17.96
CA GLY A 13 29.77 45.99 16.74
C GLY A 13 31.06 45.61 16.04
N ARG A 14 31.76 46.57 15.48
CA ARG A 14 33.00 46.41 14.70
C ARG A 14 34.06 47.37 15.19
N VAL A 15 35.24 46.86 15.51
CA VAL A 15 36.36 47.67 16.09
C VAL A 15 37.72 47.22 15.57
N THR A 16 38.70 48.11 15.52
CA THR A 16 40.09 47.72 15.21
C THR A 16 40.76 47.14 16.46
N VAL A 17 41.83 46.38 16.28
CA VAL A 17 42.61 45.84 17.38
C VAL A 17 43.17 46.96 18.26
N ASN A 18 43.58 48.08 17.63
CA ASN A 18 44.12 49.25 18.37
C ASN A 18 43.05 49.95 19.20
N ASP A 19 41.85 50.15 18.67
CA ASP A 19 40.76 50.77 19.44
C ASP A 19 40.36 49.90 20.64
N LEU A 20 40.34 48.55 20.41
CA LEU A 20 40.08 47.61 21.45
C LEU A 20 41.17 47.63 22.56
N ALA A 21 42.45 47.68 22.14
CA ALA A 21 43.57 47.77 23.08
C ALA A 21 43.52 49.03 23.92
N GLN A 22 43.22 50.17 23.32
CA GLN A 22 43.08 51.44 23.99
C GLN A 22 41.87 51.45 24.98
N ALA A 23 40.74 50.92 24.52
CA ALA A 23 39.54 50.82 25.36
C ALA A 23 39.69 49.92 26.55
N LEU A 24 40.52 48.87 26.43
CA LEU A 24 40.80 47.93 27.52
C LEU A 24 42.00 48.32 28.38
N GLY A 25 42.72 49.44 28.06
CA GLY A 25 43.94 49.90 28.72
C GLY A 25 45.11 48.93 28.55
N MET A 26 45.22 48.31 27.36
CA MET A 26 46.21 47.29 27.01
C MET A 26 47.10 47.73 25.85
N ASP A 27 47.43 49.00 25.80
CA ASP A 27 48.26 49.63 24.75
C ASP A 27 49.79 49.53 25.03
N GLY A 28 50.19 49.08 26.21
CA GLY A 28 51.57 48.77 26.55
C GLY A 28 52.08 47.51 25.84
N SER A 29 53.36 47.50 25.44
CA SER A 29 53.94 46.44 24.62
C SER A 29 53.82 45.01 25.19
N LYS A 30 53.70 44.83 26.50
CA LYS A 30 53.47 43.55 27.16
C LYS A 30 51.99 43.14 27.14
N ASP A 31 51.15 44.08 27.47
CA ASP A 31 49.70 43.88 27.53
C ASP A 31 49.09 43.69 26.14
N PHE A 32 49.61 44.42 25.13
CA PHE A 32 49.19 44.25 23.74
C PHE A 32 49.51 42.85 23.20
N ARG A 33 50.68 42.27 23.55
CA ARG A 33 51.02 40.88 23.16
C ARG A 33 50.05 39.87 23.78
N GLU A 34 49.63 40.10 25.03
CA GLU A 34 48.65 39.25 25.70
C GLU A 34 47.27 39.37 25.08
N LEU A 35 46.86 40.60 24.71
CA LEU A 35 45.65 40.84 23.94
C LEU A 35 45.64 40.07 22.62
N ILE A 36 46.68 40.19 21.81
CA ILE A 36 46.81 39.48 20.52
C ILE A 36 46.73 37.96 20.71
N LYS A 37 47.40 37.39 21.72
CA LYS A 37 47.27 35.95 22.02
C LYS A 37 45.86 35.56 22.38
N THR A 38 45.18 36.41 23.13
CA THR A 38 43.79 36.18 23.57
C THR A 38 42.82 36.25 22.36
N LEU A 39 43.01 37.25 21.49
CA LEU A 39 42.22 37.40 20.25
C LEU A 39 42.42 36.23 19.30
N SER A 40 43.66 35.79 19.08
CA SER A 40 43.95 34.60 18.28
C SER A 40 43.32 33.31 18.85
N LEU A 41 43.31 33.19 20.18
CA LEU A 41 42.63 32.06 20.83
C LEU A 41 41.11 32.14 20.73
N MET A 42 40.52 33.35 20.76
CA MET A 42 39.10 33.59 20.59
C MET A 42 38.65 33.35 19.16
N GLU A 43 39.47 33.73 18.16
CA GLU A 43 39.24 33.46 16.76
C GLU A 43 39.27 31.95 16.47
N ARG A 44 40.28 31.22 16.94
CA ARG A 44 40.36 29.75 16.83
C ARG A 44 39.17 29.04 17.46
N LYS A 45 38.55 29.66 18.46
CA LYS A 45 37.34 29.16 19.14
C LYS A 45 36.04 29.70 18.52
N HIS A 46 36.13 30.37 17.38
CA HIS A 46 35.00 30.99 16.70
C HIS A 46 34.15 31.90 17.58
N GLN A 47 34.80 32.69 18.43
CA GLN A 47 34.12 33.65 19.32
C GLN A 47 34.17 35.07 18.73
N ILE A 48 35.18 35.36 17.92
CA ILE A 48 35.39 36.60 17.17
C ILE A 48 35.87 36.23 15.76
N ARG A 49 35.73 37.17 14.82
CA ARG A 49 36.27 37.06 13.48
C ARG A 49 37.05 38.32 13.15
N PHE A 50 38.23 38.16 12.48
CA PHE A 50 38.93 39.24 11.78
C PHE A 50 38.31 39.42 10.41
N GLU A 51 37.90 40.63 10.09
CA GLU A 51 37.43 41.01 8.75
C GLU A 51 38.62 41.35 7.83
N GLU A 52 38.39 41.41 6.50
CA GLU A 52 39.44 41.67 5.51
C GLU A 52 40.20 43.01 5.72
N ASP A 53 39.55 43.99 6.36
CA ASP A 53 40.16 45.27 6.69
C ASP A 53 40.89 45.29 8.04
N GLY A 54 41.07 44.14 8.68
CA GLY A 54 41.75 43.97 9.96
C GLY A 54 40.92 44.35 11.19
N SER A 55 39.62 44.70 11.03
CA SER A 55 38.72 44.92 12.16
C SER A 55 38.22 43.63 12.77
N LEU A 56 37.76 43.71 14.00
CA LEU A 56 37.22 42.59 14.76
C LEU A 56 35.70 42.72 14.90
N THR A 57 35.01 41.60 14.72
CA THR A 57 33.60 41.46 15.03
C THR A 57 33.37 40.25 15.94
N LEU A 58 32.29 40.25 16.70
CA LEU A 58 31.84 39.00 17.31
C LEU A 58 31.52 38.03 16.17
N ASP A 59 32.09 36.83 16.21
CA ASP A 59 31.65 35.76 15.34
C ASP A 59 30.22 35.37 15.78
N GLN A 60 29.25 36.10 15.25
CA GLN A 60 27.84 35.71 15.30
C GLN A 60 27.69 34.56 14.31
N LYS A 61 28.28 33.42 14.62
CA LYS A 61 27.69 32.22 14.07
C LYS A 61 26.25 32.22 14.55
N LYS A 62 25.31 32.64 13.70
CA LYS A 62 24.10 31.85 13.58
C LYS A 62 24.62 30.43 13.51
N LYS A 63 24.36 29.61 14.53
CA LYS A 63 24.40 28.17 14.35
C LYS A 63 23.64 27.97 13.05
N HIS A 64 24.30 27.63 11.97
CA HIS A 64 23.66 26.95 10.88
C HIS A 64 23.27 25.61 11.55
N GLU A 65 22.12 25.61 12.19
CA GLU A 65 21.44 24.39 12.57
C GLU A 65 21.28 23.72 11.23
N ILE A 66 21.90 22.55 11.06
CA ILE A 66 21.75 21.77 9.86
C ILE A 66 20.26 21.48 9.78
N THR A 67 19.59 22.10 8.81
CA THR A 67 18.20 21.85 8.56
C THR A 67 18.08 20.61 7.69
N LEU A 68 17.13 19.76 8.00
CA LEU A 68 16.83 18.53 7.29
C LEU A 68 15.39 18.61 6.75
N LYS A 69 15.17 18.02 5.60
CA LYS A 69 13.84 17.91 4.98
C LYS A 69 13.28 16.52 5.23
N GLY A 70 12.01 16.43 5.66
CA GLY A 70 11.35 15.17 5.90
C GLY A 70 9.83 15.27 5.80
N THR A 71 9.16 14.13 5.96
CA THR A 71 7.69 14.04 5.99
C THR A 71 7.22 13.90 7.43
N PHE A 72 6.29 14.75 7.85
CA PHE A 72 5.73 14.73 9.19
C PHE A 72 4.54 13.76 9.28
N HIS A 73 4.58 12.88 10.26
CA HIS A 73 3.51 11.94 10.60
C HIS A 73 2.90 12.32 11.93
N ALA A 74 1.69 12.88 11.90
CA ALA A 74 0.99 13.32 13.11
C ALA A 74 0.41 12.14 13.88
N HIS A 75 0.44 12.26 15.22
CA HIS A 75 -0.26 11.37 16.13
C HIS A 75 -1.48 12.08 16.73
N LYS A 76 -2.59 11.36 16.97
CA LYS A 76 -3.84 11.91 17.53
C LYS A 76 -3.67 12.67 18.84
N ASN A 77 -2.60 12.45 19.59
CA ASN A 77 -2.29 13.13 20.85
C ASN A 77 -1.51 14.43 20.66
N GLY A 78 -1.29 14.90 19.42
CA GLY A 78 -0.68 16.19 19.09
C GLY A 78 0.83 16.21 19.02
N PHE A 79 1.53 15.09 19.20
CA PHE A 79 2.93 14.90 18.84
C PHE A 79 3.02 14.18 17.50
N GLY A 80 4.22 13.98 16.96
CA GLY A 80 4.41 13.21 15.74
C GLY A 80 5.85 12.77 15.53
N PHE A 81 6.12 12.31 14.32
CA PHE A 81 7.41 11.83 13.89
C PHE A 81 7.76 12.41 12.53
N VAL A 82 9.03 12.59 12.24
CA VAL A 82 9.49 13.00 10.92
C VAL A 82 10.37 11.90 10.34
N SER A 83 9.95 11.39 9.20
CA SER A 83 10.72 10.43 8.39
C SER A 83 11.63 11.21 7.44
N LEU A 84 12.92 10.87 7.42
CA LEU A 84 13.90 11.42 6.49
C LEU A 84 14.15 10.45 5.34
N GLU A 85 14.35 10.97 4.15
CA GLU A 85 14.67 10.14 2.98
C GLU A 85 16.02 9.43 3.17
N GLY A 86 16.02 8.09 3.06
CA GLY A 86 17.21 7.25 3.22
C GLY A 86 17.61 6.94 4.67
N GLU A 87 16.88 7.45 5.67
CA GLU A 87 17.11 7.12 7.08
C GLU A 87 16.08 6.09 7.56
N GLU A 88 16.51 5.16 8.42
CA GLU A 88 15.62 4.10 8.93
C GLU A 88 14.80 4.51 10.16
N ASP A 89 15.32 5.44 10.96
CA ASP A 89 14.72 5.84 12.22
C ASP A 89 14.01 7.20 12.08
N ASP A 90 12.73 7.22 12.46
CA ASP A 90 11.94 8.44 12.52
C ASP A 90 12.37 9.33 13.69
N LEU A 91 12.35 10.63 13.48
CA LEU A 91 12.67 11.62 14.50
C LEU A 91 11.41 12.03 15.28
N PHE A 92 11.43 11.92 16.59
CA PHE A 92 10.31 12.33 17.43
C PHE A 92 10.15 13.85 17.46
N VAL A 93 8.91 14.34 17.28
CA VAL A 93 8.55 15.76 17.37
C VAL A 93 7.51 15.96 18.47
N GLY A 94 7.92 16.60 19.55
CA GLY A 94 7.04 16.88 20.68
C GLY A 94 5.93 17.89 20.32
N LYS A 95 4.81 17.85 21.05
CA LYS A 95 3.62 18.68 20.83
C LYS A 95 3.90 20.18 20.64
N ASN A 96 4.87 20.73 21.36
CA ASN A 96 5.24 22.15 21.28
C ASN A 96 6.17 22.47 20.09
N ASP A 97 6.67 21.47 19.40
CA ASP A 97 7.65 21.57 18.31
C ASP A 97 7.06 21.27 16.94
N VAL A 98 5.77 20.95 16.86
CA VAL A 98 5.04 20.60 15.62
C VAL A 98 4.84 21.80 14.68
N ASN A 99 4.85 23.04 15.21
CA ASN A 99 4.76 24.29 14.43
C ASN A 99 3.60 24.33 13.41
N TYR A 100 2.41 23.83 13.81
CA TYR A 100 1.20 23.76 12.95
C TYR A 100 1.29 22.80 11.77
N ALA A 101 2.33 21.96 11.66
CA ALA A 101 2.38 20.94 10.64
C ALA A 101 1.27 19.91 10.82
N ILE A 102 0.78 19.40 9.68
CA ILE A 102 -0.32 18.44 9.58
C ILE A 102 0.24 17.12 9.07
N ASP A 103 -0.49 16.04 9.31
CA ASP A 103 -0.11 14.70 8.86
C ASP A 103 0.19 14.67 7.35
N GLY A 104 1.38 14.18 6.99
CA GLY A 104 1.85 14.10 5.62
C GLY A 104 2.59 15.34 5.10
N ASP A 105 2.64 16.45 5.85
CA ASP A 105 3.34 17.65 5.41
C ASP A 105 4.82 17.42 5.18
N THR A 106 5.34 18.03 4.13
CA THR A 106 6.78 18.13 3.92
C THR A 106 7.32 19.31 4.74
N VAL A 107 8.22 19.00 5.66
CA VAL A 107 8.69 19.95 6.65
C VAL A 107 10.21 20.11 6.64
N GLU A 108 10.65 21.29 7.07
CA GLU A 108 12.03 21.57 7.41
C GLU A 108 12.20 21.49 8.94
N ILE A 109 13.18 20.72 9.40
CA ILE A 109 13.40 20.46 10.81
C ILE A 109 14.82 20.77 11.25
N VAL A 110 14.99 20.96 12.57
CA VAL A 110 16.29 20.96 13.24
C VAL A 110 16.30 19.89 14.32
N ILE A 111 17.46 19.22 14.50
CA ILE A 111 17.63 18.21 15.54
C ILE A 111 17.85 18.91 16.89
N LYS A 112 16.98 18.65 17.85
CA LYS A 112 17.08 19.14 19.24
C LYS A 112 17.97 18.26 20.10
N LYS A 113 17.80 16.93 19.95
CA LYS A 113 18.57 15.91 20.65
C LYS A 113 18.94 14.80 19.70
N VAL A 114 20.17 14.33 19.78
CA VAL A 114 20.63 13.16 19.06
C VAL A 114 20.22 11.91 19.84
N ALA A 115 19.91 10.82 19.12
CA ALA A 115 19.61 9.55 19.74
C ALA A 115 20.77 9.06 20.62
N ASP A 116 20.46 8.60 21.82
CA ASP A 116 21.41 7.93 22.71
C ASP A 116 21.03 6.44 22.81
N ARG A 117 21.68 5.62 21.98
CA ARG A 117 21.43 4.18 21.90
C ARG A 117 21.72 3.46 23.22
N GLN A 118 22.64 4.00 24.07
CA GLN A 118 22.96 3.40 25.37
C GLN A 118 21.85 3.63 26.40
N LYS A 119 21.10 4.72 26.25
CA LYS A 119 19.97 5.09 27.13
C LYS A 119 18.61 4.76 26.51
N GLY A 120 18.56 4.23 25.30
CA GLY A 120 17.31 3.91 24.60
C GLY A 120 16.46 5.15 24.26
N THR A 121 17.07 6.34 24.16
CA THR A 121 16.35 7.57 23.82
C THR A 121 16.37 7.83 22.32
N ALA A 122 15.18 8.06 21.75
CA ALA A 122 15.03 8.46 20.34
C ALA A 122 15.56 9.88 20.10
N ALA A 123 15.97 10.16 18.86
CA ALA A 123 16.31 11.52 18.46
C ALA A 123 15.07 12.41 18.48
N GLU A 124 15.22 13.66 18.96
CA GLU A 124 14.13 14.64 18.98
C GLU A 124 14.41 15.77 17.97
N ALA A 125 13.38 16.13 17.22
CA ALA A 125 13.43 17.23 16.25
C ALA A 125 12.39 18.31 16.56
N LYS A 126 12.58 19.47 15.92
CA LYS A 126 11.63 20.57 15.93
C LYS A 126 11.37 21.00 14.48
N ILE A 127 10.11 21.16 14.13
CA ILE A 127 9.71 21.70 12.82
C ILE A 127 9.90 23.23 12.86
N ILE A 128 10.69 23.72 11.92
CA ILE A 128 10.97 25.17 11.79
C ILE A 128 10.16 25.79 10.68
N ASP A 129 9.88 25.03 9.61
CA ASP A 129 9.05 25.49 8.50
C ASP A 129 8.26 24.33 7.85
N ILE A 130 7.14 24.67 7.20
CA ILE A 130 6.33 23.76 6.41
C ILE A 130 6.56 24.12 4.96
N LEU A 131 7.21 23.22 4.23
CA LEU A 131 7.58 23.43 2.84
C LEU A 131 6.41 23.18 1.89
N GLU A 132 5.59 22.16 2.22
CA GLU A 132 4.43 21.79 1.43
C GLU A 132 3.39 21.11 2.32
N HIS A 133 2.13 21.53 2.17
CA HIS A 133 1.00 20.87 2.83
C HIS A 133 0.50 19.69 2.00
N SER A 134 0.34 18.54 2.62
CA SER A 134 -0.23 17.36 1.96
C SER A 134 -1.75 17.36 1.98
N LEU A 135 -2.37 17.87 3.05
CA LEU A 135 -3.82 17.90 3.21
C LEU A 135 -4.41 19.10 2.45
N THR A 136 -4.98 18.87 1.27
CA THR A 136 -5.60 19.91 0.45
C THR A 136 -7.13 19.90 0.55
N THR A 137 -7.71 18.74 0.85
CA THR A 137 -9.16 18.56 0.94
C THR A 137 -9.55 17.82 2.22
N VAL A 138 -10.75 18.09 2.72
CA VAL A 138 -11.33 17.38 3.86
C VAL A 138 -12.79 17.07 3.56
N VAL A 139 -13.23 15.91 4.05
CA VAL A 139 -14.64 15.49 3.98
C VAL A 139 -15.21 15.41 5.38
N GLY A 140 -16.45 15.86 5.56
CA GLY A 140 -17.16 15.74 6.81
C GLY A 140 -18.50 16.45 6.81
N GLN A 141 -19.30 16.19 7.84
CA GLN A 141 -20.59 16.85 8.00
C GLN A 141 -20.41 18.31 8.39
N ILE A 142 -21.17 19.22 7.74
CA ILE A 142 -21.23 20.62 8.15
C ILE A 142 -22.03 20.76 9.45
N VAL A 143 -21.52 21.56 10.37
CA VAL A 143 -22.24 22.02 11.56
C VAL A 143 -22.39 23.53 11.43
N LEU A 144 -23.64 23.99 11.28
CA LEU A 144 -23.94 25.41 11.13
C LEU A 144 -23.52 26.17 12.40
N ASP A 145 -22.94 27.36 12.25
CA ASP A 145 -22.44 28.19 13.36
C ASP A 145 -22.87 29.65 13.16
N GLU A 146 -23.93 30.02 13.88
CA GLU A 146 -24.45 31.40 13.85
C GLU A 146 -23.57 32.41 14.62
N GLU A 147 -22.72 31.93 15.54
CA GLU A 147 -21.83 32.78 16.33
C GLU A 147 -20.68 33.37 15.48
N LYS A 148 -20.36 32.73 14.35
CA LYS A 148 -19.37 33.21 13.39
C LYS A 148 -19.98 33.53 12.03
N PRO A 149 -20.71 34.66 11.89
CA PRO A 149 -21.51 35.00 10.71
C PRO A 149 -20.70 35.15 9.41
N LYS A 150 -19.37 35.20 9.49
CA LYS A 150 -18.47 35.22 8.34
C LYS A 150 -18.42 33.87 7.61
N TYR A 151 -18.69 32.77 8.32
CA TYR A 151 -18.65 31.40 7.81
C TYR A 151 -20.06 30.81 7.79
N ALA A 152 -20.25 29.72 7.04
CA ALA A 152 -21.48 28.93 7.07
C ALA A 152 -21.54 28.05 8.34
N GLY A 153 -20.39 27.60 8.80
CA GLY A 153 -20.22 26.73 9.93
C GLY A 153 -18.82 26.10 9.90
N TYR A 154 -18.69 24.94 10.52
CA TYR A 154 -17.44 24.19 10.53
C TYR A 154 -17.68 22.73 10.15
N ILE A 155 -16.64 22.06 9.61
CA ILE A 155 -16.67 20.63 9.28
C ILE A 155 -16.36 19.81 10.51
N ARG A 156 -17.22 18.81 10.77
CA ARG A 156 -16.96 17.71 11.70
C ARG A 156 -16.31 16.58 10.92
N SER A 157 -14.97 16.58 10.86
CA SER A 157 -14.21 15.50 10.22
C SER A 157 -14.05 14.30 11.17
N LYS A 158 -14.04 13.08 10.63
CA LYS A 158 -13.69 11.85 11.36
C LYS A 158 -12.18 11.66 11.50
N ASN A 159 -11.38 12.45 10.79
CA ASN A 159 -9.92 12.38 10.88
C ASN A 159 -9.43 12.91 12.24
N GLN A 160 -9.10 11.99 13.14
CA GLN A 160 -8.63 12.30 14.50
C GLN A 160 -7.26 13.01 14.57
N LYS A 161 -6.54 13.09 13.45
CA LYS A 161 -5.26 13.79 13.37
C LYS A 161 -5.44 15.30 13.14
N ILE A 162 -6.65 15.74 12.77
CA ILE A 162 -7.01 17.15 12.63
C ILE A 162 -7.64 17.61 13.94
N SER A 163 -6.91 18.42 14.70
CA SER A 163 -7.37 18.92 16.01
C SER A 163 -7.99 20.31 15.95
N GLN A 164 -7.68 21.09 14.92
CA GLN A 164 -8.18 22.46 14.76
C GLN A 164 -9.49 22.47 13.97
N PRO A 165 -10.42 23.40 14.30
CA PRO A 165 -11.67 23.54 13.56
C PRO A 165 -11.45 23.98 12.11
N ILE A 166 -12.29 23.47 11.20
CA ILE A 166 -12.27 23.77 9.77
C ILE A 166 -13.50 24.60 9.44
N TYR A 167 -13.36 25.92 9.40
CA TYR A 167 -14.47 26.82 9.06
C TYR A 167 -14.67 26.91 7.55
N VAL A 168 -15.94 26.79 7.14
CA VAL A 168 -16.36 26.80 5.74
C VAL A 168 -16.88 28.19 5.36
N LYS A 169 -16.35 28.77 4.32
CA LYS A 169 -16.89 30.02 3.71
C LYS A 169 -18.32 29.75 3.27
N LYS A 170 -19.14 30.79 3.30
CA LYS A 170 -20.53 30.71 2.83
C LYS A 170 -20.57 30.36 1.34
N PRO A 171 -21.12 29.19 0.97
CA PRO A 171 -21.27 28.80 -0.43
C PRO A 171 -22.49 29.52 -1.04
N ALA A 172 -22.63 29.40 -2.37
CA ALA A 172 -23.82 29.92 -3.07
C ALA A 172 -25.06 29.04 -2.82
N ILE A 173 -24.87 27.79 -2.43
CA ILE A 173 -25.96 26.87 -2.07
C ILE A 173 -26.42 27.11 -0.64
N GLN A 174 -27.70 26.88 -0.37
CA GLN A 174 -28.23 26.92 0.98
C GLN A 174 -27.93 25.57 1.68
N LEU A 175 -27.38 25.65 2.89
CA LEU A 175 -27.08 24.50 3.73
C LEU A 175 -28.07 24.41 4.88
N ASP A 176 -28.47 23.19 5.26
CA ASP A 176 -29.37 22.92 6.37
C ASP A 176 -28.70 22.22 7.57
N GLY A 177 -27.42 21.85 7.44
CA GLY A 177 -26.61 21.18 8.47
C GLY A 177 -26.63 19.67 8.39
N THR A 178 -27.32 19.07 7.43
CA THR A 178 -27.32 17.63 7.19
C THR A 178 -26.28 17.21 6.16
N GLU A 179 -25.75 18.16 5.39
CA GLU A 179 -24.82 17.88 4.29
C GLU A 179 -23.47 17.35 4.79
N VAL A 180 -22.98 16.33 4.11
CA VAL A 180 -21.59 15.89 4.14
C VAL A 180 -20.90 16.55 2.96
N LEU A 181 -19.92 17.41 3.25
CA LEU A 181 -19.24 18.23 2.27
C LEU A 181 -17.82 17.76 2.03
N LYS A 182 -17.36 17.82 0.79
CA LYS A 182 -15.94 17.83 0.44
C LYS A 182 -15.51 19.29 0.28
N VAL A 183 -14.51 19.71 1.05
CA VAL A 183 -14.04 21.08 1.09
C VAL A 183 -12.57 21.17 0.73
N PHE A 184 -12.19 22.27 0.07
CA PHE A 184 -10.80 22.59 -0.23
C PHE A 184 -10.26 23.54 0.83
N ILE A 185 -9.05 23.31 1.32
CA ILE A 185 -8.40 24.13 2.34
C ILE A 185 -7.80 25.37 1.67
N ASP A 186 -8.37 26.52 1.95
CA ASP A 186 -7.88 27.83 1.47
C ASP A 186 -6.79 28.41 2.38
N LYS A 187 -6.89 28.15 3.69
CA LYS A 187 -5.94 28.64 4.70
C LYS A 187 -5.72 27.61 5.79
N TYR A 188 -4.46 27.44 6.14
CA TYR A 188 -4.01 26.55 7.20
C TYR A 188 -3.86 27.28 8.55
N PRO A 189 -3.94 26.57 9.69
CA PRO A 189 -3.66 27.14 11.00
C PRO A 189 -2.26 27.76 11.06
N SER A 190 -2.13 28.80 11.84
CA SER A 190 -0.88 29.53 12.01
C SER A 190 -0.87 30.29 13.36
N LYS A 191 0.24 30.91 13.69
CA LYS A 191 0.33 31.81 14.88
C LYS A 191 -0.71 32.94 14.90
N LYS A 192 -1.26 33.31 13.73
CA LYS A 192 -2.26 34.38 13.62
C LYS A 192 -3.69 33.88 13.82
N HIS A 193 -3.97 32.65 13.48
CA HIS A 193 -5.29 32.02 13.65
C HIS A 193 -5.12 30.50 13.80
N ASP A 194 -5.74 29.94 14.79
CA ASP A 194 -5.63 28.52 15.15
C ASP A 194 -6.81 27.71 14.56
N PHE A 195 -7.08 27.91 13.28
CA PHE A 195 -8.13 27.19 12.54
C PHE A 195 -7.87 27.20 11.05
N PHE A 196 -8.48 26.23 10.35
CA PHE A 196 -8.50 26.18 8.89
C PHE A 196 -9.65 27.02 8.34
N VAL A 197 -9.47 27.54 7.12
CA VAL A 197 -10.56 28.10 6.32
C VAL A 197 -10.67 27.31 5.03
N ALA A 198 -11.87 26.93 4.68
CA ALA A 198 -12.14 26.08 3.53
C ALA A 198 -13.31 26.59 2.68
N SER A 199 -13.31 26.19 1.41
CA SER A 199 -14.37 26.42 0.44
C SER A 199 -15.01 25.10 0.03
N VAL A 200 -16.32 25.07 -0.19
CA VAL A 200 -17.05 23.88 -0.65
C VAL A 200 -16.62 23.52 -2.06
N LEU A 201 -16.19 22.28 -2.26
CA LEU A 201 -15.94 21.68 -3.57
C LEU A 201 -17.17 20.94 -4.07
N ASP A 202 -17.74 20.09 -3.20
CA ASP A 202 -18.85 19.21 -3.57
C ASP A 202 -19.70 18.85 -2.35
N VAL A 203 -20.94 18.44 -2.61
CA VAL A 203 -21.87 17.85 -1.63
C VAL A 203 -21.84 16.34 -1.85
N VAL A 204 -21.16 15.62 -0.96
CA VAL A 204 -21.02 14.16 -1.02
C VAL A 204 -22.35 13.44 -0.79
N GLY A 205 -23.21 14.01 0.04
CA GLY A 205 -24.52 13.50 0.39
C GLY A 205 -25.06 14.12 1.67
N HIS A 206 -26.07 13.52 2.24
CA HIS A 206 -26.66 13.96 3.52
C HIS A 206 -26.43 12.94 4.62
N SER A 207 -26.29 13.39 5.85
CA SER A 207 -26.01 12.55 7.03
C SER A 207 -27.08 11.46 7.29
N THR A 208 -28.25 11.60 6.68
CA THR A 208 -29.35 10.63 6.74
C THR A 208 -29.32 9.58 5.63
N ASP A 209 -28.45 9.75 4.63
CA ASP A 209 -28.38 8.85 3.49
C ASP A 209 -27.79 7.49 3.90
N ALA A 210 -28.32 6.42 3.33
CA ALA A 210 -27.82 5.07 3.59
C ALA A 210 -26.40 4.91 3.04
N GLY A 211 -25.47 4.46 3.89
CA GLY A 211 -24.07 4.24 3.52
C GLY A 211 -23.22 5.51 3.33
N ILE A 212 -23.72 6.68 3.75
CA ILE A 212 -22.99 7.95 3.70
C ILE A 212 -21.72 7.88 4.55
N ASP A 213 -21.73 7.14 5.64
CA ASP A 213 -20.59 6.94 6.53
C ASP A 213 -19.41 6.25 5.83
N VAL A 214 -19.70 5.28 4.96
CA VAL A 214 -18.70 4.60 4.12
C VAL A 214 -18.23 5.54 3.00
N LEU A 215 -19.17 6.25 2.36
CA LEU A 215 -18.84 7.19 1.29
C LEU A 215 -17.95 8.33 1.80
N GLU A 216 -18.17 8.83 3.01
CA GLU A 216 -17.33 9.83 3.66
C GLU A 216 -15.88 9.34 3.82
N VAL A 217 -15.67 8.09 4.23
CA VAL A 217 -14.34 7.49 4.33
C VAL A 217 -13.69 7.39 2.94
N LEU A 218 -14.39 6.86 1.95
CA LEU A 218 -13.88 6.70 0.58
C LEU A 218 -13.49 8.06 -0.03
N GLU A 219 -14.35 9.05 0.06
CA GLU A 219 -14.10 10.40 -0.46
C GLU A 219 -12.95 11.11 0.28
N SER A 220 -12.80 10.88 1.59
CA SER A 220 -11.67 11.43 2.37
C SER A 220 -10.32 10.89 1.92
N MET A 221 -10.30 9.73 1.27
CA MET A 221 -9.11 9.09 0.72
C MET A 221 -9.01 9.22 -0.82
N ASP A 222 -9.83 10.10 -1.43
CA ASP A 222 -9.91 10.27 -2.88
C ASP A 222 -10.19 8.97 -3.65
N ILE A 223 -11.02 8.10 -3.06
CA ILE A 223 -11.53 6.88 -3.69
C ILE A 223 -12.91 7.19 -4.24
N VAL A 224 -12.96 7.53 -5.53
CA VAL A 224 -14.18 7.97 -6.21
C VAL A 224 -14.86 6.79 -6.90
N SER A 225 -16.15 6.58 -6.61
CA SER A 225 -16.92 5.48 -7.20
C SER A 225 -17.27 5.73 -8.68
N GLU A 226 -17.54 6.97 -9.03
CA GLU A 226 -17.97 7.38 -10.36
C GLU A 226 -16.83 7.35 -11.36
N PHE A 227 -17.13 6.98 -12.60
CA PHE A 227 -16.19 7.01 -13.71
C PHE A 227 -16.37 8.29 -14.53
N PRO A 228 -15.27 8.86 -15.06
CA PRO A 228 -15.35 9.99 -16.01
C PRO A 228 -16.18 9.63 -17.25
N GLU A 229 -16.86 10.62 -17.83
CA GLU A 229 -17.73 10.43 -19.02
C GLU A 229 -16.98 9.80 -20.20
N ALA A 230 -15.74 10.20 -20.45
CA ALA A 230 -14.91 9.63 -21.51
C ALA A 230 -14.67 8.12 -21.33
N VAL A 231 -14.50 7.68 -20.07
CA VAL A 231 -14.32 6.26 -19.72
C VAL A 231 -15.61 5.48 -19.97
N LEU A 232 -16.76 6.02 -19.57
CA LEU A 232 -18.06 5.40 -19.78
C LEU A 232 -18.40 5.28 -21.25
N LYS A 233 -18.14 6.32 -22.05
CA LYS A 233 -18.32 6.29 -23.52
C LYS A 233 -17.44 5.22 -24.19
N GLU A 234 -16.19 5.09 -23.78
CA GLU A 234 -15.30 4.05 -24.29
C GLU A 234 -15.78 2.66 -23.89
N ALA A 235 -16.22 2.48 -22.63
CA ALA A 235 -16.79 1.22 -22.16
C ALA A 235 -18.04 0.81 -22.95
N GLU A 236 -18.91 1.75 -23.30
CA GLU A 236 -20.11 1.50 -24.13
C GLU A 236 -19.76 1.01 -25.54
N SER A 237 -18.61 1.41 -26.07
CA SER A 237 -18.14 0.98 -27.40
C SER A 237 -17.61 -0.47 -27.43
N VAL A 238 -17.33 -1.05 -26.28
CA VAL A 238 -16.84 -2.43 -26.18
C VAL A 238 -18.01 -3.40 -26.45
N PRO A 239 -17.82 -4.42 -27.32
CA PRO A 239 -18.89 -5.37 -27.66
C PRO A 239 -19.27 -6.26 -26.46
N ASP A 240 -20.44 -6.90 -26.54
CA ASP A 240 -20.90 -7.83 -25.49
C ASP A 240 -20.30 -9.23 -25.60
N ALA A 241 -19.75 -9.58 -26.78
CA ALA A 241 -19.12 -10.86 -27.06
C ALA A 241 -17.96 -10.67 -28.04
N PRO A 242 -16.92 -11.53 -27.99
CA PRO A 242 -15.84 -11.51 -28.95
C PRO A 242 -16.35 -11.94 -30.33
N SER A 243 -15.85 -11.30 -31.38
CA SER A 243 -16.10 -11.70 -32.78
C SER A 243 -15.16 -12.84 -33.21
N GLU A 244 -15.46 -13.49 -34.32
CA GLU A 244 -14.57 -14.50 -34.90
C GLU A 244 -13.16 -13.95 -35.17
N LYS A 245 -13.05 -12.67 -35.56
CA LYS A 245 -11.77 -11.99 -35.77
C LYS A 245 -10.98 -11.84 -34.48
N ASP A 246 -11.65 -11.59 -33.35
CA ASP A 246 -10.99 -11.46 -32.04
C ASP A 246 -10.43 -12.80 -31.57
N MET A 247 -11.00 -13.89 -32.01
CA MET A 247 -10.60 -15.26 -31.67
C MET A 247 -9.51 -15.82 -32.59
N GLU A 248 -9.29 -15.19 -33.76
CA GLU A 248 -8.30 -15.66 -34.75
C GLU A 248 -6.89 -15.69 -34.17
N GLY A 249 -6.16 -16.78 -34.41
CA GLY A 249 -4.78 -16.98 -33.96
C GLY A 249 -4.64 -17.35 -32.47
N ARG A 250 -5.74 -17.45 -31.71
CA ARG A 250 -5.74 -17.94 -30.34
C ARG A 250 -5.86 -19.47 -30.29
N LEU A 251 -5.32 -20.06 -29.24
CA LEU A 251 -5.55 -21.47 -28.93
C LEU A 251 -7.02 -21.66 -28.53
N ASP A 252 -7.77 -22.43 -29.33
CA ASP A 252 -9.17 -22.71 -29.05
C ASP A 252 -9.33 -23.85 -28.04
N LEU A 253 -9.82 -23.51 -26.87
CA LEU A 253 -10.08 -24.43 -25.75
C LEU A 253 -11.57 -24.50 -25.39
N ARG A 254 -12.47 -24.10 -26.28
CA ARG A 254 -13.91 -24.09 -26.01
C ARG A 254 -14.50 -25.48 -25.78
N ASP A 255 -13.89 -26.50 -26.32
CA ASP A 255 -14.28 -27.90 -26.08
C ASP A 255 -13.69 -28.50 -24.79
N GLN A 256 -12.71 -27.82 -24.19
CA GLN A 256 -12.14 -28.22 -22.91
C GLN A 256 -13.13 -27.90 -21.77
N ILE A 257 -13.40 -28.86 -20.91
CA ILE A 257 -14.21 -28.63 -19.69
C ILE A 257 -13.43 -27.68 -18.79
N THR A 258 -13.92 -26.44 -18.70
CA THR A 258 -13.41 -25.40 -17.81
C THR A 258 -14.52 -24.89 -16.92
N PHE A 259 -14.19 -24.45 -15.73
CA PHE A 259 -15.17 -23.85 -14.82
C PHE A 259 -14.52 -22.84 -13.88
N THR A 260 -15.33 -21.90 -13.41
CA THR A 260 -14.94 -20.92 -12.39
C THR A 260 -15.36 -21.44 -11.02
N ILE A 261 -14.61 -21.07 -9.99
CA ILE A 261 -14.93 -21.36 -8.57
C ILE A 261 -14.74 -20.07 -7.79
N ASP A 262 -15.84 -19.46 -7.35
CA ASP A 262 -15.85 -18.13 -6.73
C ASP A 262 -16.87 -18.05 -5.59
N GLY A 263 -16.91 -16.92 -4.90
CA GLY A 263 -18.00 -16.59 -3.98
C GLY A 263 -19.35 -16.49 -4.72
N ALA A 264 -20.43 -16.83 -4.05
CA ALA A 264 -21.77 -16.82 -4.66
C ALA A 264 -22.18 -15.45 -5.24
N ASP A 265 -21.71 -14.36 -4.62
CA ASP A 265 -22.03 -12.99 -5.00
C ASP A 265 -21.05 -12.40 -6.04
N ALA A 266 -20.01 -13.13 -6.44
CA ALA A 266 -19.02 -12.65 -7.40
C ALA A 266 -19.64 -12.46 -8.79
N LYS A 267 -19.31 -11.34 -9.44
CA LYS A 267 -19.76 -11.01 -10.79
C LYS A 267 -18.60 -10.84 -11.76
N ASP A 268 -17.46 -10.46 -11.25
CA ASP A 268 -16.19 -10.21 -11.95
C ASP A 268 -15.30 -11.45 -11.90
N LEU A 269 -15.65 -12.45 -12.70
CA LEU A 269 -14.96 -13.73 -12.72
C LEU A 269 -13.67 -13.64 -13.52
N ASP A 270 -12.54 -13.45 -12.84
CA ASP A 270 -11.21 -13.29 -13.44
C ASP A 270 -10.62 -14.59 -13.97
N ASP A 271 -10.86 -15.72 -13.30
CA ASP A 271 -10.17 -16.98 -13.54
C ASP A 271 -11.10 -18.17 -13.73
N ALA A 272 -10.70 -19.03 -14.65
CA ALA A 272 -11.28 -20.35 -14.85
C ALA A 272 -10.16 -21.39 -14.90
N VAL A 273 -10.48 -22.61 -14.54
CA VAL A 273 -9.51 -23.69 -14.46
C VAL A 273 -9.96 -24.93 -15.21
N HIS A 274 -9.01 -25.71 -15.73
CA HIS A 274 -9.20 -27.09 -16.13
C HIS A 274 -8.11 -27.97 -15.56
N ILE A 275 -8.39 -29.22 -15.42
CA ILE A 275 -7.44 -30.21 -14.94
C ILE A 275 -7.63 -31.55 -15.67
N LYS A 276 -6.54 -32.23 -15.97
CA LYS A 276 -6.58 -33.59 -16.50
C LYS A 276 -5.32 -34.39 -16.12
N PRO A 277 -5.43 -35.69 -15.91
CA PRO A 277 -4.27 -36.55 -15.74
C PRO A 277 -3.55 -36.77 -17.08
N LEU A 278 -2.23 -36.79 -17.06
CA LEU A 278 -1.40 -37.10 -18.23
C LEU A 278 -0.94 -38.56 -18.21
N LYS A 279 -0.61 -39.12 -19.40
CA LYS A 279 -0.18 -40.52 -19.54
C LYS A 279 1.11 -40.85 -18.77
N ASN A 280 1.95 -39.87 -18.52
CA ASN A 280 3.20 -40.02 -17.77
C ASN A 280 3.00 -39.96 -16.24
N GLY A 281 1.78 -39.85 -15.74
CA GLY A 281 1.44 -39.74 -14.32
C GLY A 281 1.47 -38.32 -13.76
N ASN A 282 1.88 -37.33 -14.55
CA ASN A 282 1.79 -35.92 -14.20
C ASN A 282 0.35 -35.39 -14.38
N ILE A 283 0.10 -34.20 -13.92
CA ILE A 283 -1.20 -33.54 -14.02
C ILE A 283 -1.03 -32.27 -14.87
N GLU A 284 -1.91 -32.07 -15.84
CA GLU A 284 -2.05 -30.80 -16.52
C GLU A 284 -3.07 -29.93 -15.77
N LEU A 285 -2.63 -28.76 -15.37
CA LEU A 285 -3.46 -27.70 -14.81
C LEU A 285 -3.47 -26.51 -15.77
N GLY A 286 -4.64 -26.14 -16.26
CA GLY A 286 -4.84 -24.91 -17.02
C GLY A 286 -5.45 -23.83 -16.14
N VAL A 287 -4.81 -22.68 -16.10
CA VAL A 287 -5.29 -21.47 -15.44
C VAL A 287 -5.55 -20.43 -16.53
N HIS A 288 -6.83 -20.09 -16.72
CA HIS A 288 -7.31 -19.23 -17.78
C HIS A 288 -7.78 -17.93 -17.19
N ILE A 289 -7.15 -16.82 -17.55
CA ILE A 289 -7.42 -15.50 -17.00
C ILE A 289 -8.08 -14.61 -18.05
N ALA A 290 -9.12 -13.90 -17.66
CA ALA A 290 -9.81 -12.93 -18.51
C ALA A 290 -8.82 -12.00 -19.21
N ASP A 291 -8.87 -11.92 -20.55
CA ASP A 291 -7.96 -11.11 -21.35
C ASP A 291 -8.41 -9.64 -21.40
N VAL A 292 -8.35 -8.98 -20.24
CA VAL A 292 -8.73 -7.58 -20.10
C VAL A 292 -7.87 -6.69 -20.99
N SER A 293 -6.60 -7.03 -21.19
CA SER A 293 -5.65 -6.26 -22.01
C SER A 293 -6.02 -6.18 -23.49
N TYR A 294 -6.89 -7.06 -23.95
CA TYR A 294 -7.43 -6.99 -25.31
C TYR A 294 -8.40 -5.81 -25.50
N TYR A 295 -9.22 -5.54 -24.48
CA TYR A 295 -10.24 -4.48 -24.49
C TYR A 295 -9.74 -3.16 -23.92
N VAL A 296 -8.86 -3.20 -22.95
CA VAL A 296 -8.26 -2.02 -22.31
C VAL A 296 -6.86 -1.82 -22.87
N THR A 297 -6.79 -1.06 -23.96
CA THR A 297 -5.53 -0.79 -24.65
C THR A 297 -4.76 0.33 -23.98
N GLU A 298 -3.44 0.26 -24.03
CA GLU A 298 -2.56 1.26 -23.39
C GLU A 298 -2.83 2.67 -23.92
N GLY A 299 -2.92 3.64 -23.02
CA GLY A 299 -3.16 5.05 -23.33
C GLY A 299 -4.62 5.42 -23.60
N SER A 300 -5.55 4.45 -23.66
CA SER A 300 -6.98 4.70 -23.78
C SER A 300 -7.57 5.39 -22.53
N ALA A 301 -8.79 5.90 -22.61
CA ALA A 301 -9.47 6.49 -21.44
C ALA A 301 -9.68 5.43 -20.33
N LEU A 302 -10.07 4.21 -20.70
CA LEU A 302 -10.20 3.07 -19.79
C LEU A 302 -8.87 2.75 -19.09
N ASP A 303 -7.78 2.73 -19.84
CA ASP A 303 -6.46 2.44 -19.32
C ASP A 303 -5.95 3.50 -18.33
N LYS A 304 -6.08 4.77 -18.70
CA LYS A 304 -5.67 5.89 -17.83
C LYS A 304 -6.41 5.88 -16.50
N GLU A 305 -7.73 5.61 -16.53
CA GLU A 305 -8.51 5.51 -15.31
C GLU A 305 -8.21 4.24 -14.52
N ALA A 306 -7.98 3.10 -15.19
CA ALA A 306 -7.56 1.87 -14.54
C ALA A 306 -6.22 2.05 -13.81
N LEU A 307 -5.24 2.74 -14.42
CA LEU A 307 -3.96 3.08 -13.78
C LEU A 307 -4.14 4.07 -12.63
N ASN A 308 -4.98 5.08 -12.78
CA ASN A 308 -5.29 6.05 -11.72
C ASN A 308 -5.86 5.35 -10.48
N ARG A 309 -6.79 4.42 -10.65
CA ARG A 309 -7.36 3.59 -9.57
C ARG A 309 -6.39 2.51 -9.11
N ALA A 310 -5.70 1.87 -10.02
CA ALA A 310 -4.73 0.77 -9.90
C ALA A 310 -5.26 -0.51 -9.24
N THR A 311 -6.30 -0.43 -8.44
CA THR A 311 -6.95 -1.56 -7.79
C THR A 311 -8.43 -1.28 -7.51
N SER A 312 -9.25 -2.31 -7.53
CA SER A 312 -10.61 -2.23 -6.96
C SER A 312 -10.53 -2.16 -5.43
N VAL A 313 -11.49 -1.49 -4.81
CA VAL A 313 -11.57 -1.33 -3.35
C VAL A 313 -12.83 -2.03 -2.84
N TYR A 314 -12.64 -2.93 -1.89
CA TYR A 314 -13.72 -3.78 -1.33
C TYR A 314 -14.02 -3.33 0.10
N VAL A 315 -15.10 -2.58 0.28
CA VAL A 315 -15.57 -2.19 1.61
C VAL A 315 -16.84 -2.95 1.98
N THR A 316 -17.26 -2.85 3.23
CA THR A 316 -18.29 -3.72 3.83
C THR A 316 -19.60 -3.77 3.03
N ASP A 317 -20.03 -2.65 2.44
CA ASP A 317 -21.35 -2.52 1.78
C ASP A 317 -21.26 -2.37 0.25
N ARG A 318 -20.08 -2.14 -0.30
CA ARG A 318 -19.88 -1.90 -1.74
C ARG A 318 -18.50 -2.25 -2.25
N VAL A 319 -18.38 -2.28 -3.57
CA VAL A 319 -17.10 -2.36 -4.28
C VAL A 319 -16.94 -1.10 -5.11
N VAL A 320 -15.76 -0.47 -5.04
CA VAL A 320 -15.35 0.58 -5.99
C VAL A 320 -14.46 -0.08 -7.03
N PRO A 321 -14.96 -0.38 -8.23
CA PRO A 321 -14.24 -1.18 -9.20
C PRO A 321 -13.14 -0.39 -9.92
N MET A 322 -12.08 -1.07 -10.34
CA MET A 322 -11.03 -0.50 -11.19
C MET A 322 -11.54 -0.21 -12.61
N LEU A 323 -12.43 -1.04 -13.11
CA LEU A 323 -13.03 -0.94 -14.45
C LEU A 323 -14.54 -0.80 -14.36
N PRO A 324 -15.19 -0.11 -15.33
CA PRO A 324 -16.65 -0.06 -15.42
C PRO A 324 -17.29 -1.46 -15.47
N GLU A 325 -18.46 -1.61 -14.87
CA GLU A 325 -19.17 -2.90 -14.76
C GLU A 325 -19.44 -3.56 -16.10
N ARG A 326 -19.60 -2.77 -17.17
CA ARG A 326 -19.75 -3.29 -18.54
C ARG A 326 -18.58 -4.19 -18.95
N LEU A 327 -17.36 -3.89 -18.49
CA LEU A 327 -16.20 -4.75 -18.72
C LEU A 327 -16.05 -5.77 -17.60
N SER A 328 -16.03 -5.33 -16.35
CA SER A 328 -15.70 -6.18 -15.20
C SER A 328 -16.72 -7.29 -14.95
N ASN A 329 -18.02 -7.02 -15.15
CA ASN A 329 -19.11 -8.01 -15.00
C ASN A 329 -19.61 -8.56 -16.35
N GLY A 330 -19.23 -7.90 -17.45
CA GLY A 330 -19.65 -8.23 -18.83
C GLY A 330 -18.63 -9.04 -19.59
N ILE A 331 -18.07 -8.46 -20.65
CA ILE A 331 -17.23 -9.17 -21.62
C ILE A 331 -15.91 -9.72 -21.01
N CYS A 332 -15.36 -9.10 -20.00
CA CYS A 332 -14.15 -9.59 -19.31
C CYS A 332 -14.49 -10.72 -18.33
N SER A 333 -15.67 -10.70 -17.70
CA SER A 333 -16.05 -11.75 -16.76
C SER A 333 -16.24 -13.10 -17.46
N LEU A 334 -15.64 -14.16 -16.92
CA LEU A 334 -15.70 -15.51 -17.47
C LEU A 334 -17.05 -16.19 -17.18
N ASN A 335 -18.13 -15.52 -17.59
CA ASN A 335 -19.49 -16.01 -17.41
C ASN A 335 -19.69 -17.37 -18.11
N PRO A 336 -20.54 -18.27 -17.54
CA PRO A 336 -20.70 -19.61 -18.07
C PRO A 336 -21.40 -19.61 -19.44
N GLN A 337 -21.08 -20.60 -20.28
CA GLN A 337 -21.74 -20.91 -21.56
C GLN A 337 -21.59 -19.83 -22.64
N VAL A 338 -20.63 -18.91 -22.50
CA VAL A 338 -20.32 -17.88 -23.50
C VAL A 338 -18.84 -17.91 -23.85
N ASP A 339 -18.52 -17.56 -25.08
CA ASP A 339 -17.13 -17.45 -25.53
C ASP A 339 -16.44 -16.26 -24.84
N ARG A 340 -15.23 -16.50 -24.32
CA ARG A 340 -14.41 -15.46 -23.67
C ARG A 340 -12.96 -15.57 -24.10
N LEU A 341 -12.36 -14.40 -24.33
CA LEU A 341 -10.92 -14.28 -24.57
C LEU A 341 -10.19 -14.38 -23.24
N THR A 342 -9.15 -15.22 -23.24
CA THR A 342 -8.32 -15.45 -22.06
C THR A 342 -6.85 -15.42 -22.40
N GLN A 343 -6.02 -15.21 -21.39
CA GLN A 343 -4.60 -15.55 -21.40
C GLN A 343 -4.37 -16.67 -20.41
N SER A 344 -3.67 -17.70 -20.82
CA SER A 344 -3.63 -18.95 -20.08
C SER A 344 -2.20 -19.37 -19.77
N ALA A 345 -2.02 -19.89 -18.55
CA ALA A 345 -0.87 -20.68 -18.15
C ALA A 345 -1.33 -22.15 -18.05
N ILE A 346 -0.84 -22.97 -18.97
CA ILE A 346 -1.13 -24.42 -18.99
C ILE A 346 0.13 -25.13 -18.53
N MET A 347 0.07 -25.78 -17.40
CA MET A 347 1.22 -26.29 -16.67
C MET A 347 1.14 -27.82 -16.50
N GLU A 348 2.22 -28.51 -16.81
CA GLU A 348 2.42 -29.92 -16.44
C GLU A 348 3.12 -29.99 -15.09
N ILE A 349 2.44 -30.56 -14.10
CA ILE A 349 2.89 -30.62 -12.71
C ILE A 349 3.15 -32.07 -12.31
N ASP A 350 4.32 -32.34 -11.75
CA ASP A 350 4.71 -33.67 -11.30
C ASP A 350 4.18 -33.99 -9.88
N LYS A 351 4.42 -35.21 -9.44
CA LYS A 351 4.02 -35.73 -8.13
C LYS A 351 4.60 -34.97 -6.94
N ASN A 352 5.64 -34.17 -7.15
CA ASN A 352 6.28 -33.35 -6.13
C ASN A 352 5.80 -31.87 -6.16
N GLY A 353 4.84 -31.54 -7.02
CA GLY A 353 4.32 -30.20 -7.19
C GLY A 353 5.20 -29.28 -8.05
N ARG A 354 6.16 -29.83 -8.79
CA ARG A 354 7.07 -29.05 -9.67
C ARG A 354 6.48 -28.95 -11.07
N VAL A 355 6.50 -27.74 -11.62
CA VAL A 355 6.16 -27.50 -13.02
C VAL A 355 7.29 -28.02 -13.91
N ARG A 356 7.00 -29.00 -14.75
CA ARG A 356 7.95 -29.65 -15.65
C ARG A 356 7.95 -29.03 -17.03
N ASN A 357 6.79 -28.65 -17.48
CA ASN A 357 6.57 -27.96 -18.74
C ASN A 357 5.40 -27.02 -18.63
N TYR A 358 5.38 -25.96 -19.42
CA TYR A 358 4.27 -25.00 -19.44
C TYR A 358 4.16 -24.27 -20.76
N THR A 359 2.96 -23.78 -21.02
CA THR A 359 2.67 -22.90 -22.14
C THR A 359 1.93 -21.68 -21.61
N ILE A 360 2.42 -20.49 -21.95
CA ILE A 360 1.75 -19.21 -21.70
C ILE A 360 1.30 -18.68 -23.04
N THR A 361 -0.01 -18.56 -23.25
CA THR A 361 -0.57 -18.21 -24.55
C THR A 361 -1.95 -17.57 -24.46
N GLN A 362 -2.34 -16.89 -25.52
CA GLN A 362 -3.68 -16.37 -25.69
C GLN A 362 -4.63 -17.49 -26.13
N THR A 363 -5.78 -17.56 -25.48
CA THR A 363 -6.74 -18.65 -25.65
C THR A 363 -8.16 -18.11 -25.83
N VAL A 364 -9.06 -18.97 -26.28
CA VAL A 364 -10.51 -18.80 -26.24
C VAL A 364 -11.10 -19.93 -25.43
N ILE A 365 -11.92 -19.63 -24.46
CA ILE A 365 -12.63 -20.62 -23.65
C ILE A 365 -14.14 -20.40 -23.65
N LYS A 366 -14.85 -21.41 -23.24
CA LYS A 366 -16.29 -21.37 -22.96
C LYS A 366 -16.53 -22.17 -21.70
N THR A 367 -16.65 -21.49 -20.55
CA THR A 367 -16.78 -22.19 -19.27
C THR A 367 -18.06 -23.03 -19.25
N SER A 368 -17.93 -24.26 -18.78
CA SER A 368 -19.04 -25.21 -18.73
C SER A 368 -19.92 -24.99 -17.50
N PHE A 369 -19.30 -24.57 -16.40
CA PHE A 369 -19.95 -24.40 -15.09
C PHE A 369 -19.42 -23.16 -14.37
N ARG A 370 -20.30 -22.49 -13.65
CA ARG A 370 -19.97 -21.53 -12.62
C ARG A 370 -20.18 -22.19 -11.27
N MET A 371 -19.08 -22.54 -10.59
CA MET A 371 -19.13 -23.15 -9.27
C MET A 371 -18.99 -22.11 -8.18
N THR A 372 -19.57 -22.39 -7.02
CA THR A 372 -19.31 -21.62 -5.81
C THR A 372 -18.33 -22.40 -4.91
N TYR A 373 -17.60 -21.68 -4.05
CA TYR A 373 -16.76 -22.33 -3.03
C TYR A 373 -17.59 -23.28 -2.15
N SER A 374 -18.81 -22.88 -1.78
CA SER A 374 -19.71 -23.72 -0.98
C SER A 374 -20.05 -25.03 -1.68
N ASP A 375 -20.47 -24.99 -2.95
CA ASP A 375 -20.82 -26.20 -3.69
C ASP A 375 -19.62 -27.14 -3.87
N VAL A 376 -18.44 -26.60 -4.12
CA VAL A 376 -17.21 -27.41 -4.25
C VAL A 376 -16.82 -28.03 -2.90
N ASN A 377 -16.92 -27.28 -1.81
CA ASN A 377 -16.67 -27.81 -0.46
C ASN A 377 -17.66 -28.91 -0.11
N ASP A 378 -18.94 -28.76 -0.45
CA ASP A 378 -19.98 -29.79 -0.23
C ASP A 378 -19.70 -31.05 -1.06
N ILE A 379 -19.29 -30.91 -2.33
CA ILE A 379 -18.88 -32.04 -3.17
C ILE A 379 -17.72 -32.79 -2.55
N LEU A 380 -16.70 -32.08 -2.07
CA LEU A 380 -15.53 -32.68 -1.44
C LEU A 380 -15.84 -33.31 -0.08
N ALA A 381 -16.83 -32.79 0.64
CA ALA A 381 -17.35 -33.38 1.88
C ALA A 381 -18.23 -34.62 1.66
N GLY A 382 -18.60 -34.93 0.41
CA GLY A 382 -19.36 -36.13 0.06
C GLY A 382 -20.87 -35.91 -0.04
N ASP A 383 -21.34 -34.67 -0.16
CA ASP A 383 -22.77 -34.38 -0.35
C ASP A 383 -23.30 -35.06 -1.63
N GLU A 384 -24.23 -36.00 -1.46
CA GLU A 384 -24.70 -36.85 -2.56
C GLU A 384 -25.56 -36.08 -3.57
N GLU A 385 -26.30 -35.04 -3.14
CA GLU A 385 -27.12 -34.23 -4.02
C GLU A 385 -26.24 -33.39 -4.92
N LYS A 386 -25.27 -32.68 -4.36
CA LYS A 386 -24.30 -31.87 -5.13
C LYS A 386 -23.45 -32.73 -6.04
N ARG A 387 -23.04 -33.91 -5.61
CA ARG A 387 -22.27 -34.85 -6.46
C ARG A 387 -23.09 -35.38 -7.62
N ARG A 388 -24.39 -35.56 -7.47
CA ARG A 388 -25.30 -35.91 -8.60
C ARG A 388 -25.52 -34.75 -9.53
N GLU A 389 -25.76 -33.54 -9.01
CA GLU A 389 -25.94 -32.33 -9.79
C GLU A 389 -24.74 -32.04 -10.70
N TYR A 390 -23.53 -32.14 -10.15
CA TYR A 390 -22.27 -31.84 -10.84
C TYR A 390 -21.47 -33.09 -11.23
N LYS A 391 -22.15 -34.22 -11.45
CA LYS A 391 -21.53 -35.53 -11.73
C LYS A 391 -20.41 -35.46 -12.78
N LYS A 392 -20.55 -34.61 -13.80
CA LYS A 392 -19.61 -34.47 -14.91
C LYS A 392 -18.25 -33.96 -14.48
N ILE A 393 -18.18 -33.12 -13.44
CA ILE A 393 -16.94 -32.47 -12.99
C ILE A 393 -16.44 -32.94 -11.63
N VAL A 394 -17.18 -33.80 -10.93
CA VAL A 394 -16.74 -34.39 -9.66
C VAL A 394 -15.34 -35.00 -9.75
N PRO A 395 -15.00 -35.82 -10.77
CA PRO A 395 -13.63 -36.36 -10.89
C PRO A 395 -12.57 -35.28 -11.03
N SER A 396 -12.87 -34.18 -11.71
CA SER A 396 -11.95 -33.03 -11.85
C SER A 396 -11.76 -32.32 -10.52
N ILE A 397 -12.83 -32.11 -9.76
CA ILE A 397 -12.77 -31.47 -8.42
C ILE A 397 -11.95 -32.34 -7.44
N GLU A 398 -12.12 -33.65 -7.45
CA GLU A 398 -11.34 -34.56 -6.61
C GLU A 398 -9.85 -34.56 -7.00
N LEU A 399 -9.54 -34.53 -8.29
CA LEU A 399 -8.16 -34.42 -8.79
C LEU A 399 -7.53 -33.07 -8.42
N MET A 400 -8.30 -31.97 -8.46
CA MET A 400 -7.88 -30.65 -8.02
C MET A 400 -7.54 -30.63 -6.53
N ALA A 401 -8.37 -31.22 -5.69
CA ALA A 401 -8.10 -31.32 -4.26
C ALA A 401 -6.79 -32.06 -3.99
N LYS A 402 -6.54 -33.15 -4.69
CA LYS A 402 -5.30 -33.91 -4.59
C LYS A 402 -4.08 -33.11 -5.07
N LEU A 403 -4.22 -32.37 -6.17
CA LEU A 403 -3.15 -31.50 -6.66
C LEU A 403 -2.87 -30.37 -5.66
N HIS A 404 -3.91 -29.78 -5.07
CA HIS A 404 -3.75 -28.77 -4.03
C HIS A 404 -2.91 -29.28 -2.85
N GLU A 405 -3.20 -30.46 -2.32
CA GLU A 405 -2.41 -31.08 -1.23
C GLU A 405 -0.93 -31.21 -1.62
N THR A 406 -0.66 -31.60 -2.86
CA THR A 406 0.71 -31.70 -3.38
C THR A 406 1.40 -30.35 -3.44
N LEU A 407 0.73 -29.32 -3.96
CA LEU A 407 1.26 -27.96 -4.07
C LEU A 407 1.47 -27.31 -2.71
N GLU A 408 0.52 -27.47 -1.79
CA GLU A 408 0.62 -26.97 -0.42
C GLU A 408 1.81 -27.63 0.32
N SER A 409 1.92 -28.95 0.23
CA SER A 409 3.05 -29.70 0.81
C SER A 409 4.40 -29.22 0.24
N MET A 410 4.47 -28.96 -1.05
CA MET A 410 5.67 -28.43 -1.70
C MET A 410 6.03 -27.05 -1.15
N ARG A 411 5.06 -26.13 -1.04
CA ARG A 411 5.28 -24.78 -0.50
C ARG A 411 5.73 -24.83 0.96
N ILE A 412 5.09 -25.64 1.81
CA ILE A 412 5.47 -25.80 3.21
C ILE A 412 6.91 -26.32 3.33
N LYS A 413 7.28 -27.32 2.54
CA LYS A 413 8.66 -27.86 2.52
C LYS A 413 9.68 -26.84 2.05
N ARG A 414 9.28 -25.91 1.19
CA ARG A 414 10.12 -24.82 0.70
C ARG A 414 10.31 -23.70 1.73
N GLY A 415 9.49 -23.65 2.78
CA GLY A 415 9.57 -22.65 3.84
C GLY A 415 8.47 -21.58 3.80
N ALA A 416 7.43 -21.73 2.97
CA ALA A 416 6.33 -20.78 2.92
C ALA A 416 5.66 -20.61 4.29
N LEU A 417 5.45 -19.36 4.70
CA LEU A 417 4.79 -19.04 5.96
C LEU A 417 3.27 -19.03 5.73
N ASN A 418 2.55 -19.78 6.55
CA ASN A 418 1.09 -19.77 6.54
C ASN A 418 0.60 -18.86 7.66
N PHE A 419 -0.11 -17.78 7.29
CA PHE A 419 -0.76 -16.86 8.20
C PHE A 419 -2.28 -17.05 8.14
N ASP A 420 -2.76 -18.27 8.41
CA ASP A 420 -4.20 -18.51 8.55
C ASP A 420 -4.72 -17.76 9.78
N THR A 421 -5.22 -16.55 9.54
CA THR A 421 -5.93 -15.76 10.55
C THR A 421 -7.43 -15.90 10.32
N ASN A 422 -8.18 -16.06 11.41
CA ASN A 422 -9.62 -16.01 11.37
C ASN A 422 -10.07 -14.61 10.95
N GLU A 423 -10.62 -14.47 9.74
CA GLU A 423 -11.19 -13.22 9.25
C GLU A 423 -12.65 -13.08 9.72
N ALA A 424 -12.96 -11.94 10.31
CA ALA A 424 -14.33 -11.59 10.63
C ALA A 424 -14.98 -10.91 9.41
N LYS A 425 -16.16 -11.37 9.01
CA LYS A 425 -17.01 -10.72 8.00
C LYS A 425 -18.15 -10.00 8.69
N ILE A 426 -18.26 -8.71 8.45
CA ILE A 426 -19.38 -7.90 8.93
C ILE A 426 -20.52 -8.06 7.93
N LEU A 427 -21.67 -8.51 8.41
CA LEU A 427 -22.89 -8.55 7.63
C LEU A 427 -23.66 -7.25 7.83
N VAL A 428 -24.11 -6.64 6.74
CA VAL A 428 -24.88 -5.40 6.76
C VAL A 428 -26.25 -5.60 6.14
N ASP A 429 -27.23 -4.82 6.58
CA ASP A 429 -28.55 -4.76 5.95
C ASP A 429 -28.54 -3.95 4.65
N LYS A 430 -29.71 -3.81 4.01
CA LYS A 430 -29.86 -3.03 2.76
C LYS A 430 -29.54 -1.53 2.90
N LYS A 431 -29.43 -1.04 4.14
CA LYS A 431 -29.08 0.35 4.46
C LYS A 431 -27.62 0.51 4.88
N GLY A 432 -26.82 -0.58 4.79
CA GLY A 432 -25.40 -0.58 5.17
C GLY A 432 -25.17 -0.62 6.69
N LYS A 433 -26.22 -0.89 7.51
CA LYS A 433 -26.08 -1.03 8.97
C LYS A 433 -25.57 -2.43 9.31
N PRO A 434 -24.59 -2.56 10.22
CA PRO A 434 -24.15 -3.85 10.72
C PRO A 434 -25.30 -4.60 11.40
N VAL A 435 -25.46 -5.86 11.04
CA VAL A 435 -26.47 -6.77 11.65
C VAL A 435 -25.82 -7.93 12.37
N ASP A 436 -24.65 -8.38 11.95
CA ASP A 436 -23.92 -9.46 12.59
C ASP A 436 -22.44 -9.44 12.21
N ILE A 437 -21.61 -10.12 13.00
CA ILE A 437 -20.18 -10.35 12.71
C ILE A 437 -19.97 -11.87 12.73
N VAL A 438 -19.65 -12.44 11.58
CA VAL A 438 -19.44 -13.88 11.43
C VAL A 438 -17.98 -14.18 11.12
N LEU A 439 -17.47 -15.30 11.62
CA LEU A 439 -16.15 -15.78 11.24
C LEU A 439 -16.22 -16.38 9.83
N ARG A 440 -15.33 -15.92 8.94
CA ARG A 440 -15.17 -16.50 7.62
C ARG A 440 -14.25 -17.69 7.70
N HIS A 441 -14.79 -18.89 7.54
CA HIS A 441 -14.00 -20.10 7.41
C HIS A 441 -13.58 -20.27 5.96
N ARG A 442 -12.28 -20.42 5.75
CA ARG A 442 -11.71 -20.79 4.44
C ARG A 442 -11.72 -22.31 4.32
N GLY A 443 -12.53 -22.82 3.40
CA GLY A 443 -12.61 -24.24 3.10
C GLY A 443 -11.48 -24.73 2.19
N VAL A 444 -11.57 -26.00 1.79
CA VAL A 444 -10.62 -26.60 0.85
C VAL A 444 -10.68 -25.92 -0.51
N ALA A 445 -11.88 -25.57 -0.98
CA ALA A 445 -12.08 -24.95 -2.30
C ALA A 445 -11.35 -23.60 -2.42
N GLU A 446 -11.43 -22.75 -1.41
CA GLU A 446 -10.74 -21.45 -1.39
C GLU A 446 -9.23 -21.61 -1.43
N ARG A 447 -8.67 -22.51 -0.60
CA ARG A 447 -7.23 -22.81 -0.55
C ARG A 447 -6.73 -23.47 -1.83
N MET A 448 -7.58 -24.29 -2.44
CA MET A 448 -7.29 -24.97 -3.71
C MET A 448 -7.11 -23.97 -4.85
N ILE A 449 -8.05 -23.06 -5.02
CA ILE A 449 -7.97 -22.00 -6.05
C ILE A 449 -6.77 -21.09 -5.78
N GLU A 450 -6.52 -20.70 -4.54
CA GLU A 450 -5.32 -19.96 -4.17
C GLU A 450 -4.04 -20.68 -4.58
N SER A 451 -3.92 -21.98 -4.34
CA SER A 451 -2.77 -22.78 -4.76
C SER A 451 -2.55 -22.75 -6.26
N PHE A 452 -3.62 -22.79 -7.04
CA PHE A 452 -3.54 -22.74 -8.51
C PHE A 452 -3.16 -21.36 -9.02
N MET A 453 -3.66 -20.29 -8.38
CA MET A 453 -3.27 -18.94 -8.71
C MET A 453 -1.81 -18.66 -8.34
N LEU A 454 -1.35 -19.15 -7.19
CA LEU A 454 0.04 -19.03 -6.77
C LEU A 454 1.00 -19.69 -7.77
N ILE A 455 0.75 -20.91 -8.18
CA ILE A 455 1.64 -21.63 -9.11
C ILE A 455 1.62 -20.99 -10.51
N ALA A 456 0.49 -20.46 -10.96
CA ALA A 456 0.41 -19.72 -12.21
C ALA A 456 1.21 -18.41 -12.14
N ASN A 457 1.08 -17.64 -11.07
CA ASN A 457 1.83 -16.41 -10.85
C ASN A 457 3.35 -16.67 -10.79
N GLU A 458 3.78 -17.72 -10.07
CA GLU A 458 5.19 -18.13 -10.01
C GLU A 458 5.72 -18.52 -11.40
N THR A 459 4.95 -19.31 -12.15
CA THR A 459 5.35 -19.78 -13.49
C THR A 459 5.53 -18.63 -14.47
N VAL A 460 4.61 -17.66 -14.47
CA VAL A 460 4.69 -16.47 -15.33
C VAL A 460 5.89 -15.60 -14.94
N ALA A 461 6.11 -15.37 -13.64
CA ALA A 461 7.25 -14.57 -13.17
C ALA A 461 8.60 -15.22 -13.52
N GLU A 462 8.74 -16.52 -13.31
CA GLU A 462 9.94 -17.27 -13.65
C GLU A 462 10.22 -17.24 -15.16
N HIS A 463 9.18 -17.36 -15.99
CA HIS A 463 9.29 -17.29 -17.45
C HIS A 463 9.97 -16.00 -17.92
N PHE A 464 9.48 -14.84 -17.48
CA PHE A 464 10.02 -13.55 -17.90
C PHE A 464 11.38 -13.24 -17.26
N SER A 465 11.61 -13.69 -16.03
CA SER A 465 12.92 -13.55 -15.39
C SER A 465 14.01 -14.33 -16.14
N LYS A 466 13.72 -15.55 -16.59
CA LYS A 466 14.65 -16.37 -17.38
C LYS A 466 14.94 -15.81 -18.77
N LEU A 467 14.01 -15.02 -19.33
CA LEU A 467 14.21 -14.32 -20.60
C LEU A 467 15.00 -13.01 -20.46
N ASP A 468 15.31 -12.59 -19.23
CA ASP A 468 15.98 -11.34 -18.92
C ASP A 468 15.29 -10.11 -19.55
N LEU A 469 13.95 -10.12 -19.50
CA LEU A 469 13.12 -9.03 -20.00
C LEU A 469 12.65 -8.13 -18.85
N PRO A 470 12.51 -6.81 -19.06
CA PRO A 470 11.84 -5.93 -18.09
C PRO A 470 10.49 -6.50 -17.68
N PHE A 471 10.25 -6.58 -16.38
CA PHE A 471 9.03 -7.20 -15.86
C PHE A 471 8.60 -6.58 -14.53
N ILE A 472 7.31 -6.67 -14.19
CA ILE A 472 6.79 -6.23 -12.90
C ILE A 472 6.64 -7.43 -11.97
N TYR A 473 7.34 -7.39 -10.84
CA TYR A 473 7.32 -8.42 -9.82
C TYR A 473 6.45 -8.00 -8.63
N ARG A 474 5.89 -8.99 -7.95
CA ARG A 474 5.33 -8.82 -6.60
C ARG A 474 6.35 -9.34 -5.62
N ILE A 475 7.03 -8.43 -4.92
CA ILE A 475 8.12 -8.76 -4.01
C ILE A 475 7.69 -8.67 -2.55
N HIS A 476 8.31 -9.51 -1.73
CA HIS A 476 8.20 -9.47 -0.29
C HIS A 476 9.59 -9.71 0.28
N GLU A 477 10.22 -8.65 0.75
CA GLU A 477 11.59 -8.68 1.24
C GLU A 477 11.67 -9.37 2.61
N GLU A 478 12.86 -9.82 2.98
CA GLU A 478 13.12 -10.41 4.28
C GLU A 478 12.79 -9.44 5.42
N PRO A 479 12.29 -9.93 6.55
CA PRO A 479 11.99 -9.08 7.70
C PRO A 479 13.28 -8.52 8.29
N LYS A 480 13.20 -7.31 8.85
CA LYS A 480 14.33 -6.69 9.55
C LYS A 480 14.66 -7.48 10.82
N ALA A 481 15.95 -7.76 11.04
CA ALA A 481 16.43 -8.54 12.19
C ALA A 481 15.92 -8.00 13.54
N GLU A 482 15.83 -6.68 13.73
CA GLU A 482 15.32 -6.06 14.95
C GLU A 482 13.84 -6.40 15.22
N LYS A 483 13.02 -6.48 14.17
CA LYS A 483 11.61 -6.88 14.30
C LYS A 483 11.46 -8.36 14.60
N VAL A 484 12.28 -9.18 13.95
CA VAL A 484 12.33 -10.63 14.22
C VAL A 484 12.80 -10.88 15.65
N GLN A 485 13.79 -10.13 16.15
CA GLN A 485 14.25 -10.27 17.53
C GLN A 485 13.12 -9.97 18.53
N LYS A 486 12.33 -8.92 18.32
CA LYS A 486 11.15 -8.64 19.16
C LYS A 486 10.14 -9.78 19.17
N PHE A 487 9.92 -10.40 18.01
CA PHE A 487 9.07 -11.59 17.91
C PHE A 487 9.66 -12.77 18.70
N ILE A 488 10.97 -13.05 18.55
CA ILE A 488 11.67 -14.09 19.28
C ILE A 488 11.60 -13.88 20.80
N ASP A 489 11.86 -12.68 21.26
CA ASP A 489 11.80 -12.33 22.68
C ASP A 489 10.39 -12.56 23.24
N TYR A 490 9.38 -12.18 22.46
CA TYR A 490 7.99 -12.39 22.85
C TYR A 490 7.62 -13.89 22.85
N ALA A 491 7.96 -14.64 21.81
CA ALA A 491 7.74 -16.09 21.77
C ALA A 491 8.44 -16.81 22.94
N SER A 492 9.65 -16.37 23.28
CA SER A 492 10.40 -16.90 24.42
C SER A 492 9.70 -16.65 25.76
N SER A 493 8.93 -15.55 25.91
CA SER A 493 8.13 -15.27 27.10
C SER A 493 7.00 -16.30 27.33
N PHE A 494 6.57 -17.02 26.29
CA PHE A 494 5.65 -18.14 26.38
C PHE A 494 6.35 -19.50 26.57
N GLY A 495 7.66 -19.50 26.83
CA GLY A 495 8.45 -20.71 27.05
C GLY A 495 8.89 -21.44 25.78
N LEU A 496 8.69 -20.82 24.61
CA LEU A 496 9.12 -21.40 23.34
C LEU A 496 10.64 -21.23 23.18
N ARG A 497 11.30 -22.34 22.80
CA ARG A 497 12.73 -22.29 22.49
C ARG A 497 12.93 -21.92 21.03
N VAL A 498 13.56 -20.78 20.80
CA VAL A 498 13.96 -20.32 19.49
C VAL A 498 15.45 -20.56 19.32
N TYR A 499 15.83 -21.30 18.28
CA TYR A 499 17.22 -21.59 17.98
C TYR A 499 17.70 -20.66 16.85
N GLY A 500 18.82 -19.98 17.09
CA GLY A 500 19.43 -19.03 16.14
C GLY A 500 19.29 -17.56 16.59
N THR A 501 20.01 -16.70 15.88
CA THR A 501 19.92 -15.24 16.04
C THR A 501 18.85 -14.69 15.09
N ALA A 502 18.33 -13.51 15.39
CA ALA A 502 17.31 -12.84 14.56
C ALA A 502 17.77 -12.59 13.10
N SER A 503 19.07 -12.48 12.89
CA SER A 503 19.69 -12.31 11.56
C SER A 503 19.92 -13.63 10.80
N GLU A 504 19.79 -14.77 11.47
CA GLU A 504 20.12 -16.09 10.91
C GLU A 504 18.96 -17.06 10.99
N ILE A 505 17.81 -16.65 11.56
CA ILE A 505 16.65 -17.53 11.71
C ILE A 505 16.07 -17.87 10.33
N SER A 506 15.96 -19.16 10.05
CA SER A 506 15.36 -19.64 8.82
C SER A 506 13.83 -19.54 8.84
N GLN A 507 13.22 -19.51 7.66
CA GLN A 507 11.76 -19.61 7.51
C GLN A 507 11.22 -20.90 8.13
N GLU A 508 11.97 -22.02 8.01
CA GLU A 508 11.64 -23.29 8.66
C GLU A 508 11.55 -23.15 10.18
N ALA A 509 12.51 -22.44 10.81
CA ALA A 509 12.48 -22.23 12.25
C ALA A 509 11.26 -21.40 12.68
N LEU A 510 10.86 -20.40 11.89
CA LEU A 510 9.63 -19.65 12.11
C LEU A 510 8.37 -20.51 11.95
N GLN A 511 8.34 -21.39 10.95
CA GLN A 511 7.26 -22.37 10.78
C GLN A 511 7.18 -23.33 11.98
N ASP A 512 8.32 -23.80 12.51
CA ASP A 512 8.36 -24.71 13.64
C ASP A 512 7.81 -24.05 14.91
N ILE A 513 8.11 -22.76 15.12
CA ILE A 513 7.51 -21.99 16.22
C ILE A 513 5.99 -21.95 16.07
N MET A 514 5.49 -21.65 14.86
CA MET A 514 4.06 -21.56 14.62
C MET A 514 3.34 -22.90 14.75
N ARG A 515 3.97 -24.00 14.31
CA ARG A 515 3.43 -25.36 14.52
C ARG A 515 3.41 -25.76 15.99
N ALA A 516 4.42 -25.37 16.76
CA ALA A 516 4.51 -25.70 18.19
C ALA A 516 3.41 -25.05 19.03
N VAL A 517 2.80 -23.97 18.54
CA VAL A 517 1.73 -23.24 19.23
C VAL A 517 0.34 -23.51 18.65
N GLU A 518 0.23 -24.33 17.63
CA GLU A 518 -1.04 -24.67 17.01
C GLU A 518 -2.03 -25.25 18.05
N GLY A 519 -3.22 -24.64 18.14
CA GLY A 519 -4.23 -25.03 19.13
C GLY A 519 -4.07 -24.40 20.52
N GLU A 520 -2.97 -23.67 20.77
CA GLU A 520 -2.79 -22.94 22.01
C GLU A 520 -3.59 -21.61 22.03
N PRO A 521 -4.07 -21.14 23.19
CA PRO A 521 -4.88 -19.93 23.29
C PRO A 521 -4.16 -18.66 22.80
N TYR A 522 -2.83 -18.66 22.76
CA TYR A 522 -2.00 -17.53 22.34
C TYR A 522 -1.48 -17.66 20.89
N ALA A 523 -1.87 -18.70 20.14
CA ALA A 523 -1.43 -18.93 18.77
C ALA A 523 -1.73 -17.75 17.85
N ASP A 524 -2.95 -17.20 17.92
CA ASP A 524 -3.37 -16.05 17.09
C ASP A 524 -2.55 -14.80 17.39
N VAL A 525 -2.19 -14.57 18.65
CA VAL A 525 -1.37 -13.42 19.07
C VAL A 525 0.03 -13.55 18.51
N LEU A 526 0.64 -14.73 18.58
CA LEU A 526 1.97 -14.99 18.01
C LEU A 526 1.96 -14.90 16.48
N SER A 527 0.94 -15.43 15.80
CA SER A 527 0.74 -15.25 14.36
C SER A 527 0.69 -13.78 13.97
N MET A 528 -0.08 -12.99 14.70
CA MET A 528 -0.20 -11.55 14.44
C MET A 528 1.13 -10.83 14.68
N MET A 529 1.89 -11.19 15.71
CA MET A 529 3.19 -10.58 15.98
C MET A 529 4.22 -10.95 14.93
N LEU A 530 4.23 -12.21 14.48
CA LEU A 530 5.08 -12.63 13.38
C LEU A 530 4.74 -11.87 12.09
N LEU A 531 3.45 -11.75 11.76
CA LEU A 531 2.98 -10.98 10.61
C LEU A 531 3.41 -9.49 10.69
N ARG A 532 3.34 -8.88 11.87
CA ARG A 532 3.79 -7.50 12.09
C ARG A 532 5.31 -7.33 12.01
N SER A 533 6.07 -8.39 12.18
CA SER A 533 7.53 -8.38 12.01
C SER A 533 7.93 -8.43 10.53
N MET A 534 7.03 -8.88 9.65
CA MET A 534 7.29 -8.98 8.21
C MET A 534 7.34 -7.60 7.54
N GLN A 535 8.05 -7.53 6.42
CA GLN A 535 7.97 -6.39 5.51
C GLN A 535 6.60 -6.37 4.80
N GLN A 536 6.25 -5.26 4.20
CA GLN A 536 5.06 -5.17 3.37
C GLN A 536 5.40 -5.59 1.95
N ALA A 537 4.60 -6.50 1.36
CA ALA A 537 4.73 -6.85 -0.04
C ALA A 537 4.38 -5.64 -0.93
N ARG A 538 5.08 -5.49 -2.04
CA ARG A 538 4.93 -4.37 -2.98
C ARG A 538 5.24 -4.80 -4.41
N TYR A 539 4.93 -3.96 -5.37
CA TYR A 539 5.36 -4.16 -6.76
C TYR A 539 6.72 -3.52 -6.99
N SER A 540 7.52 -4.14 -7.85
CA SER A 540 8.87 -3.66 -8.20
C SER A 540 9.25 -4.13 -9.60
N GLU A 541 10.08 -3.33 -10.28
CA GLU A 541 10.76 -3.69 -11.51
C GLU A 541 11.92 -4.68 -11.28
N HIS A 542 12.37 -4.81 -10.04
CA HIS A 542 13.44 -5.72 -9.65
C HIS A 542 12.91 -6.94 -8.91
N ASN A 543 13.42 -8.11 -9.26
CA ASN A 543 13.08 -9.32 -8.55
C ASN A 543 13.89 -9.44 -7.24
N HIS A 544 13.19 -9.42 -6.11
CA HIS A 544 13.75 -9.69 -4.78
C HIS A 544 13.15 -10.95 -4.14
N GLY A 545 12.43 -11.77 -4.93
CA GLY A 545 11.70 -12.90 -4.43
C GLY A 545 10.48 -12.51 -3.57
N HIS A 546 9.84 -13.51 -3.00
CA HIS A 546 8.71 -13.32 -2.10
C HIS A 546 8.90 -14.15 -0.83
N TYR A 547 9.41 -13.51 0.22
CA TYR A 547 9.78 -14.18 1.47
C TYR A 547 8.63 -15.00 2.08
N GLY A 548 7.44 -14.42 2.24
CA GLY A 548 6.30 -15.10 2.84
C GLY A 548 5.87 -16.37 2.10
N LEU A 549 6.02 -16.39 0.77
CA LEU A 549 5.72 -17.55 -0.08
C LEU A 549 6.91 -18.48 -0.29
N ALA A 550 8.09 -18.11 0.19
CA ALA A 550 9.37 -18.77 -0.11
C ALA A 550 9.54 -19.01 -1.62
N ALA A 551 9.15 -18.02 -2.44
CA ALA A 551 9.21 -18.07 -3.89
C ALA A 551 10.35 -17.20 -4.41
N ASP A 552 11.19 -17.76 -5.31
CA ASP A 552 12.29 -17.02 -5.95
C ASP A 552 11.78 -16.01 -6.98
N TYR A 553 10.63 -16.30 -7.59
CA TYR A 553 9.98 -15.49 -8.61
C TYR A 553 8.50 -15.39 -8.29
N TYR A 554 7.96 -14.18 -8.22
CA TYR A 554 6.54 -14.00 -8.03
C TYR A 554 6.03 -12.72 -8.69
N THR A 555 4.85 -12.80 -9.29
CA THR A 555 4.12 -11.68 -9.84
C THR A 555 2.63 -11.85 -9.60
N HIS A 556 1.85 -10.87 -10.00
CA HIS A 556 0.41 -10.96 -10.07
C HIS A 556 -0.03 -11.00 -11.54
N PHE A 557 -0.63 -12.11 -11.94
CA PHE A 557 -1.10 -12.37 -13.30
C PHE A 557 -2.61 -12.67 -13.35
N THR A 558 -3.16 -13.14 -12.23
CA THR A 558 -4.44 -13.85 -12.19
C THR A 558 -5.68 -12.97 -11.97
N SER A 559 -5.54 -11.64 -11.81
CA SER A 559 -6.68 -10.76 -11.52
C SER A 559 -6.63 -9.41 -12.24
N PRO A 560 -6.62 -9.37 -13.59
CA PRO A 560 -6.51 -8.13 -14.36
C PRO A 560 -7.78 -7.26 -14.34
N ILE A 561 -8.95 -7.80 -13.96
CA ILE A 561 -10.18 -7.02 -13.81
C ILE A 561 -10.07 -6.04 -12.64
N ARG A 562 -9.36 -6.44 -11.58
CA ARG A 562 -9.31 -5.69 -10.32
C ARG A 562 -7.93 -5.19 -9.90
N ARG A 563 -6.85 -5.52 -10.64
CA ARG A 563 -5.47 -5.05 -10.35
C ARG A 563 -4.76 -4.64 -11.64
N TYR A 564 -4.25 -3.42 -11.66
CA TYR A 564 -3.54 -2.90 -12.83
C TYR A 564 -2.20 -3.63 -13.13
N PRO A 565 -1.38 -4.05 -12.14
CA PRO A 565 -0.18 -4.83 -12.43
C PRO A 565 -0.45 -6.12 -13.20
N ASP A 566 -1.56 -6.79 -12.94
CA ASP A 566 -1.97 -7.98 -13.66
C ASP A 566 -2.31 -7.65 -15.13
N LEU A 567 -3.01 -6.54 -15.35
CA LEU A 567 -3.29 -6.01 -16.69
C LEU A 567 -1.99 -5.70 -17.44
N LEU A 568 -1.01 -5.10 -16.78
CA LEU A 568 0.30 -4.83 -17.35
C LEU A 568 1.04 -6.13 -17.73
N VAL A 569 1.04 -7.14 -16.86
CA VAL A 569 1.61 -8.46 -17.14
C VAL A 569 0.97 -9.08 -18.39
N HIS A 570 -0.35 -8.99 -18.53
CA HIS A 570 -1.06 -9.48 -19.73
C HIS A 570 -0.63 -8.75 -21.01
N ARG A 571 -0.38 -7.43 -20.94
CA ARG A 571 0.20 -6.68 -22.07
C ARG A 571 1.60 -7.15 -22.41
N MET A 572 2.44 -7.39 -21.42
CA MET A 572 3.79 -7.91 -21.64
C MET A 572 3.76 -9.28 -22.33
N ILE A 573 2.89 -10.20 -21.88
CA ILE A 573 2.70 -11.50 -22.51
C ILE A 573 2.29 -11.34 -23.98
N ARG A 574 1.43 -10.38 -24.28
CA ARG A 574 0.95 -10.10 -25.64
C ARG A 574 2.00 -9.47 -26.52
N ASP A 575 2.76 -8.51 -26.00
CA ASP A 575 3.54 -7.59 -26.80
C ASP A 575 5.01 -7.99 -26.91
N TYR A 576 5.56 -8.73 -25.94
CA TYR A 576 6.89 -9.29 -26.08
C TYR A 576 6.96 -10.25 -27.26
N GLY A 577 8.00 -10.10 -28.07
CA GLY A 577 8.16 -10.80 -29.33
C GLY A 577 7.68 -10.03 -30.57
N ARG A 578 7.00 -8.88 -30.43
CA ARG A 578 6.60 -8.03 -31.56
C ARG A 578 7.76 -7.19 -32.10
N SER A 579 8.51 -6.52 -31.22
CA SER A 579 9.70 -5.76 -31.57
C SER A 579 10.63 -5.55 -30.37
N LYS A 580 11.87 -5.11 -30.66
CA LYS A 580 12.86 -4.79 -29.60
C LYS A 580 12.50 -3.52 -28.83
N GLU A 581 11.79 -2.59 -29.45
CA GLU A 581 11.35 -1.33 -28.84
C GLU A 581 10.35 -1.56 -27.68
N VAL A 582 9.61 -2.66 -27.72
CA VAL A 582 8.66 -3.05 -26.67
C VAL A 582 9.35 -3.21 -25.32
N ALA A 583 10.50 -3.87 -25.28
CA ALA A 583 11.26 -4.04 -24.04
C ALA A 583 11.72 -2.69 -23.44
N ALA A 584 12.26 -1.80 -24.29
CA ALA A 584 12.67 -0.47 -23.86
C ALA A 584 11.49 0.38 -23.35
N HIS A 585 10.32 0.25 -23.95
CA HIS A 585 9.10 0.92 -23.49
C HIS A 585 8.73 0.44 -22.07
N PHE A 586 8.65 -0.86 -21.85
CA PHE A 586 8.29 -1.41 -20.54
C PHE A 586 9.33 -1.08 -19.47
N GLU A 587 10.63 -1.07 -19.81
CA GLU A 587 11.68 -0.65 -18.87
C GLU A 587 11.45 0.77 -18.33
N GLN A 588 10.92 1.67 -19.16
CA GLN A 588 10.62 3.05 -18.76
C GLN A 588 9.36 3.18 -17.90
N VAL A 589 8.30 2.43 -18.21
CA VAL A 589 6.98 2.64 -17.57
C VAL A 589 6.77 1.81 -16.30
N ILE A 590 7.44 0.66 -16.15
CA ILE A 590 7.25 -0.25 -15.00
C ILE A 590 7.53 0.42 -13.66
N PRO A 591 8.63 1.19 -13.45
CA PRO A 591 8.94 1.75 -12.13
C PRO A 591 7.83 2.65 -11.60
N GLU A 592 7.28 3.52 -12.45
CA GLU A 592 6.17 4.42 -12.08
C GLU A 592 4.88 3.62 -11.79
N ILE A 593 4.54 2.66 -12.65
CA ILE A 593 3.35 1.81 -12.47
C ILE A 593 3.46 0.97 -11.19
N ALA A 594 4.65 0.42 -10.89
CA ALA A 594 4.89 -0.35 -9.66
C ALA A 594 4.69 0.51 -8.42
N THR A 595 5.22 1.73 -8.41
CA THR A 595 5.07 2.70 -7.32
C THR A 595 3.62 3.13 -7.16
N GLN A 596 2.95 3.52 -8.23
CA GLN A 596 1.54 3.91 -8.24
C GLN A 596 0.65 2.78 -7.71
N SER A 597 0.83 1.57 -8.23
CA SER A 597 0.04 0.41 -7.83
C SER A 597 0.22 0.05 -6.36
N SER A 598 1.45 0.10 -5.85
CA SER A 598 1.74 -0.17 -4.43
C SER A 598 1.12 0.89 -3.52
N ASN A 599 1.15 2.17 -3.92
CA ASN A 599 0.54 3.27 -3.17
C ASN A 599 -0.99 3.15 -3.14
N ARG A 600 -1.61 2.84 -4.28
CA ARG A 600 -3.08 2.68 -4.37
C ARG A 600 -3.56 1.46 -3.59
N GLU A 601 -2.81 0.36 -3.62
CA GLU A 601 -3.12 -0.82 -2.81
C GLU A 601 -3.09 -0.49 -1.31
N ARG A 602 -2.07 0.22 -0.82
CA ARG A 602 -2.01 0.65 0.59
C ARG A 602 -3.19 1.52 0.97
N ARG A 603 -3.56 2.48 0.12
CA ARG A 603 -4.74 3.33 0.30
C ARG A 603 -6.03 2.52 0.37
N ALA A 604 -6.20 1.54 -0.52
CA ALA A 604 -7.35 0.64 -0.52
C ALA A 604 -7.46 -0.15 0.78
N ILE A 605 -6.37 -0.76 1.23
CA ILE A 605 -6.30 -1.51 2.50
C ILE A 605 -6.62 -0.60 3.70
N GLU A 606 -6.13 0.62 3.70
CA GLU A 606 -6.40 1.60 4.76
C GLU A 606 -7.88 1.96 4.80
N ALA A 607 -8.51 2.20 3.65
CA ALA A 607 -9.95 2.46 3.54
C ALA A 607 -10.79 1.27 4.01
N GLU A 608 -10.44 0.06 3.59
CA GLU A 608 -11.12 -1.17 4.03
C GLU A 608 -11.05 -1.32 5.56
N ARG A 609 -9.86 -1.12 6.17
CA ARG A 609 -9.67 -1.20 7.62
C ARG A 609 -10.43 -0.11 8.38
N GLU A 610 -10.46 1.10 7.87
CA GLU A 610 -11.17 2.22 8.50
C GLU A 610 -12.67 1.98 8.48
N VAL A 611 -13.24 1.55 7.33
CA VAL A 611 -14.65 1.19 7.22
C VAL A 611 -14.98 0.01 8.13
N GLU A 612 -14.14 -1.01 8.17
CA GLU A 612 -14.33 -2.17 9.05
C GLU A 612 -14.32 -1.77 10.54
N ALA A 613 -13.35 -0.96 10.95
CA ALA A 613 -13.27 -0.45 12.32
C ALA A 613 -14.49 0.40 12.69
N MET A 614 -14.94 1.27 11.78
CA MET A 614 -16.15 2.09 11.96
C MET A 614 -17.41 1.23 12.09
N LYS A 615 -17.54 0.16 11.29
CA LYS A 615 -18.72 -0.72 11.34
C LYS A 615 -18.71 -1.69 12.53
N LYS A 616 -17.54 -1.93 13.14
CA LYS A 616 -17.42 -2.73 14.38
C LYS A 616 -17.69 -1.90 15.65
N ALA A 617 -17.54 -0.59 15.61
CA ALA A 617 -17.78 0.32 16.72
C ALA A 617 -19.29 0.59 16.92
#